data_b2f63a20b40ce455d258dd57206f9387
#
_entry.id   b2f63a20b40ce455d258dd57206f9387
#
_cell.length_a   1.000
_cell.length_b   1.000
_cell.length_c   1.000
_cell.angle_alpha   90.00
_cell.angle_beta   90.00
_cell.angle_gamma   90.00
#
_symmetry.space_group_name_H-M   'P 1'
#
loop_
_entity.id
_entity.type
_entity.pdbx_description
1 polymer ?
#
loop_
_entity_poly.entity_id
_entity_poly.type
_entity_poly.pdbx_seq_one_letter_code
_entity_poly.pdbx_strand_id
1 'polypeptide(L)'
;MGNTYVNKIQKGQANMMRKTKIICTLGPSTKDEQVLRDLMLNGMSVARINFSHGTHEEHRETIRKVKEIRKQLNLPVALLLDTKGPEIRIGDFENGRIELKKGKTFVLTTEDILGDENRVSITYKNLVNDVNVGNRILIDDGLIEMEVISVTETDIVCRVLNGGIISNHKGVNVPNVELTMPFISEKDYQDILFGIEQDFDFIAASFTRTADDILQIKKILRENGCSRMC
;
A
#
# COMPACT_ATOMS: atom_id res chain seq x y z
N MET A 1 10.07 41.15 -12.11
CA MET A 1 8.59 41.13 -12.00
C MET A 1 8.02 39.86 -11.33
N GLY A 2 8.87 38.95 -10.82
CA GLY A 2 8.41 37.67 -10.22
C GLY A 2 8.01 37.71 -8.72
N ASN A 3 8.35 38.77 -7.99
CA ASN A 3 8.21 38.76 -6.52
C ASN A 3 6.86 39.28 -5.99
N THR A 4 6.03 39.86 -6.83
CA THR A 4 4.75 40.48 -6.43
C THR A 4 3.60 39.45 -6.39
N TYR A 5 3.66 38.37 -7.16
CA TYR A 5 2.66 37.32 -7.19
C TYR A 5 2.78 36.36 -5.98
N VAL A 6 4.01 36.01 -5.61
CA VAL A 6 4.28 35.13 -4.46
C VAL A 6 3.82 35.80 -3.15
N ASN A 7 4.06 37.11 -3.00
CA ASN A 7 3.62 37.87 -1.80
C ASN A 7 2.09 38.04 -1.70
N LYS A 8 1.35 38.01 -2.82
CA LYS A 8 -0.12 38.08 -2.80
C LYS A 8 -0.77 36.78 -2.40
N ILE A 9 -0.17 35.61 -2.77
CA ILE A 9 -0.65 34.30 -2.36
C ILE A 9 -0.41 34.09 -0.87
N GLN A 10 0.73 34.52 -0.33
CA GLN A 10 1.05 34.38 1.10
C GLN A 10 0.14 35.21 2.03
N LYS A 11 -0.31 36.37 1.62
CA LYS A 11 -1.18 37.25 2.45
C LYS A 11 -2.66 36.84 2.45
N GLY A 12 -3.14 36.12 1.43
CA GLY A 12 -4.55 35.73 1.30
C GLY A 12 -4.89 34.32 1.82
N GLN A 13 -3.90 33.44 1.98
CA GLN A 13 -4.12 32.04 2.36
C GLN A 13 -3.89 31.75 3.85
N ALA A 14 -3.39 32.69 4.63
CA ALA A 14 -3.00 32.48 6.03
C ALA A 14 -4.18 32.14 6.99
N ASN A 15 -5.43 32.17 6.55
CA ASN A 15 -6.57 32.01 7.45
C ASN A 15 -7.78 31.18 6.94
N MET A 16 -7.68 30.51 5.79
CA MET A 16 -8.76 29.60 5.40
C MET A 16 -8.31 28.14 5.62
N MET A 17 -8.69 27.57 6.75
CA MET A 17 -8.60 26.12 6.95
C MET A 17 -9.47 25.44 5.89
N ARG A 18 -8.83 24.91 4.84
CA ARG A 18 -9.54 24.13 3.82
C ARG A 18 -10.16 22.90 4.49
N LYS A 19 -11.44 22.68 4.27
CA LYS A 19 -12.15 21.50 4.80
C LYS A 19 -11.61 20.22 4.17
N THR A 20 -11.40 20.22 2.86
CA THR A 20 -10.77 19.10 2.14
C THR A 20 -9.26 19.08 2.38
N LYS A 21 -8.73 17.94 2.83
CA LYS A 21 -7.29 17.68 2.98
C LYS A 21 -6.79 16.91 1.78
N ILE A 22 -5.69 17.36 1.19
CA ILE A 22 -5.08 16.72 0.02
C ILE A 22 -3.90 15.88 0.50
N ILE A 23 -3.96 14.58 0.23
CA ILE A 23 -2.88 13.62 0.50
C ILE A 23 -2.15 13.40 -0.82
N CYS A 24 -0.84 13.70 -0.87
CA CYS A 24 0.00 13.45 -2.03
C CYS A 24 0.97 12.32 -1.73
N THR A 25 0.94 11.27 -2.55
CA THR A 25 1.94 10.20 -2.48
C THR A 25 3.23 10.68 -3.11
N LEU A 26 4.32 10.64 -2.35
CA LEU A 26 5.64 11.01 -2.81
C LEU A 26 6.32 9.81 -3.50
N GLY A 27 6.99 10.07 -4.61
CA GLY A 27 7.64 9.04 -5.42
C GLY A 27 8.66 9.67 -6.39
N PRO A 28 9.09 8.95 -7.43
CA PRO A 28 10.12 9.42 -8.36
C PRO A 28 9.84 10.80 -8.98
N SER A 29 8.59 11.09 -9.31
CA SER A 29 8.17 12.37 -9.90
C SER A 29 8.20 13.56 -8.93
N THR A 30 8.34 13.31 -7.63
CA THR A 30 8.36 14.34 -6.58
C THR A 30 9.72 14.47 -5.89
N LYS A 31 10.79 13.91 -6.48
CA LYS A 31 12.16 14.01 -5.94
C LYS A 31 12.73 15.42 -5.98
N ASP A 32 12.26 16.24 -6.93
CA ASP A 32 12.65 17.63 -7.08
C ASP A 32 12.06 18.48 -5.96
N GLU A 33 12.90 19.31 -5.33
CA GLU A 33 12.48 20.18 -4.22
C GLU A 33 11.50 21.28 -4.65
N GLN A 34 11.61 21.76 -5.89
CA GLN A 34 10.69 22.76 -6.42
C GLN A 34 9.29 22.16 -6.59
N VAL A 35 9.20 20.91 -7.07
CA VAL A 35 7.92 20.18 -7.17
C VAL A 35 7.28 19.98 -5.79
N LEU A 36 8.06 19.59 -4.78
CA LEU A 36 7.56 19.47 -3.41
C LEU A 36 7.07 20.79 -2.85
N ARG A 37 7.81 21.87 -3.10
CA ARG A 37 7.44 23.24 -2.69
C ARG A 37 6.12 23.67 -3.34
N ASP A 38 5.99 23.43 -4.64
CA ASP A 38 4.78 23.78 -5.38
C ASP A 38 3.56 22.96 -4.92
N LEU A 39 3.73 21.68 -4.63
CA LEU A 39 2.66 20.85 -4.04
C LEU A 39 2.18 21.41 -2.69
N MET A 40 3.12 21.80 -1.81
CA MET A 40 2.77 22.37 -0.51
C MET A 40 2.05 23.73 -0.66
N LEU A 41 2.55 24.61 -1.53
CA LEU A 41 1.94 25.92 -1.80
C LEU A 41 0.55 25.78 -2.43
N ASN A 42 0.32 24.73 -3.24
CA ASN A 42 -0.97 24.47 -3.89
C ASN A 42 -1.93 23.63 -3.03
N GLY A 43 -1.57 23.32 -1.78
CA GLY A 43 -2.50 22.80 -0.79
C GLY A 43 -2.32 21.36 -0.38
N MET A 44 -1.16 20.75 -0.65
CA MET A 44 -0.81 19.47 -0.03
C MET A 44 -0.90 19.60 1.48
N SER A 45 -1.72 18.76 2.11
CA SER A 45 -1.92 18.72 3.56
C SER A 45 -1.12 17.60 4.19
N VAL A 46 -0.93 16.49 3.45
CA VAL A 46 -0.27 15.29 3.92
C VAL A 46 0.67 14.76 2.84
N ALA A 47 1.91 14.54 3.19
CA ALA A 47 2.92 13.85 2.39
C ALA A 47 2.90 12.35 2.75
N ARG A 48 2.32 11.51 1.87
CA ARG A 48 2.26 10.05 2.05
C ARG A 48 3.51 9.40 1.45
N ILE A 49 4.16 8.57 2.24
CA ILE A 49 5.30 7.75 1.83
C ILE A 49 4.89 6.28 1.89
N ASN A 50 4.96 5.59 0.74
CA ASN A 50 4.58 4.18 0.62
C ASN A 50 5.79 3.28 0.92
N PHE A 51 5.73 2.55 2.03
CA PHE A 51 6.79 1.65 2.48
C PHE A 51 6.75 0.26 1.80
N SER A 52 5.81 0.02 0.88
CA SER A 52 5.87 -1.17 0.02
C SER A 52 7.09 -1.15 -0.92
N HIS A 53 7.64 0.05 -1.19
CA HIS A 53 8.77 0.27 -2.10
C HIS A 53 9.83 1.15 -1.45
N GLY A 54 11.05 1.07 -1.98
CA GLY A 54 12.17 1.88 -1.52
C GLY A 54 12.84 1.34 -0.25
N THR A 55 13.89 2.04 0.17
CA THR A 55 14.68 1.73 1.37
C THR A 55 14.49 2.81 2.43
N HIS A 56 14.81 2.51 3.69
CA HIS A 56 14.79 3.49 4.77
C HIS A 56 15.68 4.71 4.46
N GLU A 57 16.81 4.51 3.76
CA GLU A 57 17.69 5.62 3.38
C GLU A 57 17.04 6.55 2.35
N GLU A 58 16.40 6.00 1.32
CA GLU A 58 15.66 6.82 0.34
C GLU A 58 14.50 7.56 0.98
N HIS A 59 13.79 6.91 1.92
CA HIS A 59 12.71 7.54 2.68
C HIS A 59 13.24 8.65 3.58
N ARG A 60 14.38 8.45 4.27
CA ARG A 60 15.03 9.45 5.13
C ARG A 60 15.32 10.74 4.36
N GLU A 61 15.88 10.61 3.16
CA GLU A 61 16.17 11.78 2.31
C GLU A 61 14.88 12.53 1.89
N THR A 62 13.83 11.79 1.52
CA THR A 62 12.53 12.37 1.17
C THR A 62 11.90 13.09 2.36
N ILE A 63 11.93 12.47 3.54
CA ILE A 63 11.40 13.03 4.79
C ILE A 63 12.15 14.30 5.17
N ARG A 64 13.48 14.30 5.06
CA ARG A 64 14.32 15.47 5.32
C ARG A 64 13.88 16.66 4.47
N LYS A 65 13.74 16.47 3.15
CA LYS A 65 13.26 17.51 2.22
C LYS A 65 11.88 18.04 2.61
N VAL A 66 10.93 17.16 2.89
CA VAL A 66 9.58 17.56 3.32
C VAL A 66 9.65 18.43 4.59
N LYS A 67 10.41 17.98 5.60
CA LYS A 67 10.56 18.71 6.87
C LYS A 67 11.20 20.09 6.69
N GLU A 68 12.24 20.18 5.86
CA GLU A 68 12.92 21.44 5.56
C GLU A 68 11.99 22.43 4.82
N ILE A 69 11.33 21.96 3.76
CA ILE A 69 10.45 22.81 2.96
C ILE A 69 9.24 23.29 3.77
N ARG A 70 8.55 22.37 4.52
CA ARG A 70 7.40 22.78 5.34
C ARG A 70 7.78 23.82 6.41
N LYS A 71 9.00 23.71 6.97
CA LYS A 71 9.53 24.70 7.91
C LYS A 71 9.81 26.04 7.25
N GLN A 72 10.44 26.07 6.08
CA GLN A 72 10.70 27.29 5.31
C GLN A 72 9.42 28.00 4.90
N LEU A 73 8.38 27.24 4.51
CA LEU A 73 7.09 27.78 4.09
C LEU A 73 6.15 28.11 5.25
N ASN A 74 6.50 27.70 6.47
CA ASN A 74 5.64 27.77 7.66
C ASN A 74 4.26 27.13 7.41
N LEU A 75 4.24 25.93 6.80
CA LEU A 75 3.03 25.20 6.47
C LEU A 75 2.93 23.90 7.31
N PRO A 76 1.74 23.59 7.87
CA PRO A 76 1.51 22.38 8.68
C PRO A 76 1.26 21.14 7.78
N VAL A 77 2.25 20.73 7.00
CA VAL A 77 2.15 19.52 6.17
C VAL A 77 2.54 18.31 7.02
N ALA A 78 1.62 17.36 7.17
CA ALA A 78 1.84 16.13 7.93
C ALA A 78 2.60 15.09 7.11
N LEU A 79 3.32 14.19 7.80
CA LEU A 79 3.94 12.98 7.26
C LEU A 79 3.04 11.76 7.55
N LEU A 80 2.76 10.95 6.53
CA LEU A 80 1.98 9.72 6.65
C LEU A 80 2.81 8.54 6.15
N LEU A 81 3.05 7.58 7.04
CA LEU A 81 3.65 6.29 6.75
C LEU A 81 2.55 5.34 6.30
N ASP A 82 2.66 4.79 5.09
CA ASP A 82 1.74 3.78 4.58
C ASP A 82 2.46 2.42 4.58
N THR A 83 2.03 1.52 5.48
CA THR A 83 2.65 0.20 5.64
C THR A 83 2.40 -0.68 4.42
N LYS A 84 3.27 -1.64 4.18
CA LYS A 84 3.04 -2.66 3.16
C LYS A 84 1.85 -3.54 3.51
N GLY A 85 1.78 -3.98 4.78
CA GLY A 85 0.77 -4.89 5.28
C GLY A 85 0.86 -6.31 4.71
N PRO A 86 -0.07 -7.20 5.11
CA PRO A 86 -0.12 -8.61 4.70
C PRO A 86 -0.71 -8.76 3.29
N GLU A 87 0.08 -8.41 2.28
CA GLU A 87 -0.32 -8.44 0.88
C GLU A 87 -0.05 -9.81 0.25
N ILE A 88 -1.04 -10.32 -0.48
CA ILE A 88 -0.91 -11.52 -1.31
C ILE A 88 -0.81 -11.08 -2.77
N ARG A 89 0.15 -11.63 -3.51
CA ARG A 89 0.32 -11.38 -4.94
C ARG A 89 0.47 -12.69 -5.71
N ILE A 90 0.10 -12.67 -6.99
CA ILE A 90 0.50 -13.71 -7.94
C ILE A 90 1.96 -13.49 -8.36
N GLY A 91 2.60 -14.54 -8.88
CA GLY A 91 3.95 -14.53 -9.42
C GLY A 91 4.04 -13.98 -10.85
N ASP A 92 5.12 -14.39 -11.52
CA ASP A 92 5.41 -14.01 -12.90
C ASP A 92 4.77 -14.97 -13.91
N PHE A 93 4.41 -14.45 -15.08
CA PHE A 93 4.00 -15.20 -16.25
C PHE A 93 5.13 -15.26 -17.29
N GLU A 94 5.22 -16.35 -18.05
CA GLU A 94 6.21 -16.53 -19.12
C GLU A 94 6.25 -15.34 -20.10
N ASN A 95 5.08 -14.79 -20.46
CA ASN A 95 4.93 -13.69 -21.40
C ASN A 95 4.55 -12.36 -20.70
N GLY A 96 4.76 -12.27 -19.37
CA GLY A 96 4.45 -11.08 -18.57
C GLY A 96 2.96 -10.83 -18.34
N ARG A 97 2.07 -11.48 -19.11
CA ARG A 97 0.61 -11.37 -19.00
C ARG A 97 -0.09 -12.51 -19.70
N ILE A 98 -1.32 -12.81 -19.27
CA ILE A 98 -2.22 -13.78 -19.90
C ILE A 98 -3.63 -13.21 -19.99
N GLU A 99 -4.48 -13.84 -20.81
CA GLU A 99 -5.93 -13.58 -20.86
C GLU A 99 -6.69 -14.71 -20.17
N LEU A 100 -7.39 -14.40 -19.09
CA LEU A 100 -8.32 -15.31 -18.43
C LEU A 100 -9.70 -15.24 -19.09
N LYS A 101 -10.28 -16.40 -19.41
CA LYS A 101 -11.61 -16.49 -20.05
C LYS A 101 -12.65 -16.95 -19.05
N LYS A 102 -13.80 -16.25 -19.03
CA LYS A 102 -14.95 -16.62 -18.20
C LYS A 102 -15.33 -18.10 -18.37
N GLY A 103 -15.59 -18.77 -17.26
CA GLY A 103 -16.00 -20.17 -17.20
C GLY A 103 -14.85 -21.18 -17.27
N LYS A 104 -13.63 -20.74 -17.58
CA LYS A 104 -12.44 -21.61 -17.57
C LYS A 104 -11.93 -21.82 -16.17
N THR A 105 -11.18 -22.90 -16.00
CA THR A 105 -10.44 -23.20 -14.78
C THR A 105 -9.10 -22.48 -14.81
N PHE A 106 -8.69 -21.96 -13.65
CA PHE A 106 -7.36 -21.39 -13.42
C PHE A 106 -6.86 -21.79 -12.05
N VAL A 107 -5.57 -22.08 -11.91
CA VAL A 107 -4.98 -22.60 -10.67
C VAL A 107 -4.04 -21.58 -10.05
N LEU A 108 -4.24 -21.29 -8.77
CA LEU A 108 -3.27 -20.61 -7.94
C LEU A 108 -2.48 -21.67 -7.17
N THR A 109 -1.16 -21.70 -7.34
CA THR A 109 -0.31 -22.73 -6.72
C THR A 109 0.67 -22.15 -5.70
N THR A 110 0.97 -22.93 -4.67
CA THR A 110 2.02 -22.62 -3.69
C THR A 110 3.42 -22.96 -4.20
N GLU A 111 3.52 -23.71 -5.31
CA GLU A 111 4.79 -24.00 -5.95
C GLU A 111 5.39 -22.74 -6.57
N ASP A 112 6.73 -22.64 -6.56
CA ASP A 112 7.44 -21.55 -7.22
C ASP A 112 7.62 -21.88 -8.70
N ILE A 113 6.70 -21.42 -9.52
CA ILE A 113 6.68 -21.65 -10.97
C ILE A 113 6.57 -20.34 -11.73
N LEU A 114 7.03 -20.38 -12.98
CA LEU A 114 6.66 -19.38 -13.98
C LEU A 114 5.26 -19.74 -14.51
N GLY A 115 4.33 -18.81 -14.38
CA GLY A 115 2.91 -19.03 -14.69
C GLY A 115 2.62 -19.05 -16.20
N ASP A 116 1.54 -19.70 -16.55
CA ASP A 116 1.00 -19.83 -17.91
C ASP A 116 -0.51 -19.52 -17.95
N GLU A 117 -1.19 -19.92 -19.01
CA GLU A 117 -2.64 -19.76 -19.19
C GLU A 117 -3.51 -20.62 -18.25
N ASN A 118 -2.91 -21.60 -17.54
CA ASN A 118 -3.60 -22.55 -16.69
C ASN A 118 -3.33 -22.31 -15.20
N ARG A 119 -2.13 -21.83 -14.83
CA ARG A 119 -1.74 -21.66 -13.43
C ARG A 119 -0.68 -20.59 -13.20
N VAL A 120 -0.61 -20.09 -11.96
CA VAL A 120 0.42 -19.15 -11.50
C VAL A 120 0.73 -19.37 -10.02
N SER A 121 1.96 -19.09 -9.61
CA SER A 121 2.37 -19.09 -8.20
C SER A 121 1.72 -17.95 -7.42
N ILE A 122 1.58 -18.14 -6.09
CA ILE A 122 1.17 -17.09 -5.14
C ILE A 122 2.23 -16.88 -4.07
N THR A 123 2.34 -15.65 -3.57
CA THR A 123 3.31 -15.29 -2.54
C THR A 123 2.99 -15.84 -1.16
N TYR A 124 1.71 -15.98 -0.81
CA TYR A 124 1.25 -16.50 0.47
C TYR A 124 0.94 -18.00 0.37
N LYS A 125 1.92 -18.82 0.74
CA LYS A 125 1.87 -20.28 0.57
C LYS A 125 0.81 -20.97 1.44
N ASN A 126 0.45 -20.39 2.60
CA ASN A 126 -0.58 -20.97 3.48
C ASN A 126 -2.02 -20.69 3.02
N LEU A 127 -2.22 -19.98 1.92
CA LEU A 127 -3.56 -19.67 1.41
C LEU A 127 -4.39 -20.95 1.14
N VAL A 128 -3.75 -22.05 0.74
CA VAL A 128 -4.41 -23.36 0.55
C VAL A 128 -5.11 -23.89 1.80
N ASN A 129 -4.61 -23.52 3.00
CA ASN A 129 -5.20 -23.92 4.28
C ASN A 129 -6.28 -22.94 4.78
N ASP A 130 -6.29 -21.70 4.26
CA ASP A 130 -7.21 -20.66 4.70
C ASP A 130 -8.49 -20.63 3.86
N VAL A 131 -8.45 -21.10 2.60
CA VAL A 131 -9.60 -21.06 1.69
C VAL A 131 -10.36 -22.38 1.62
N ASN A 132 -11.65 -22.28 1.33
CA ASN A 132 -12.55 -23.41 1.13
C ASN A 132 -13.27 -23.30 -0.21
N VAL A 133 -13.81 -24.43 -0.70
CA VAL A 133 -14.67 -24.46 -1.87
C VAL A 133 -15.84 -23.46 -1.71
N GLY A 134 -16.09 -22.67 -2.74
CA GLY A 134 -17.10 -21.61 -2.76
C GLY A 134 -16.57 -20.23 -2.35
N ASN A 135 -15.35 -20.11 -1.77
CA ASN A 135 -14.77 -18.80 -1.51
C ASN A 135 -14.49 -18.03 -2.80
N ARG A 136 -14.57 -16.70 -2.71
CA ARG A 136 -14.23 -15.80 -3.81
C ARG A 136 -12.76 -15.39 -3.70
N ILE A 137 -12.09 -15.34 -4.85
CA ILE A 137 -10.75 -14.79 -5.00
C ILE A 137 -10.82 -13.67 -6.03
N LEU A 138 -10.32 -12.51 -5.66
CA LEU A 138 -10.27 -11.32 -6.51
C LEU A 138 -8.81 -11.04 -6.86
N ILE A 139 -8.52 -10.78 -8.14
CA ILE A 139 -7.19 -10.39 -8.63
C ILE A 139 -7.28 -9.01 -9.27
N ASP A 140 -6.19 -8.22 -9.15
CA ASP A 140 -6.05 -6.88 -9.73
C ASP A 140 -7.19 -5.95 -9.27
N ASP A 141 -7.26 -5.71 -7.96
CA ASP A 141 -8.27 -4.86 -7.30
C ASP A 141 -9.73 -5.24 -7.62
N GLY A 142 -9.97 -6.53 -7.91
CA GLY A 142 -11.29 -7.06 -8.22
C GLY A 142 -11.67 -7.00 -9.69
N LEU A 143 -10.76 -6.62 -10.59
CA LEU A 143 -10.99 -6.70 -12.04
C LEU A 143 -11.24 -8.13 -12.51
N ILE A 144 -10.60 -9.11 -11.88
CA ILE A 144 -10.84 -10.54 -12.11
C ILE A 144 -11.42 -11.14 -10.84
N GLU A 145 -12.54 -11.83 -10.99
CA GLU A 145 -13.21 -12.58 -9.94
C GLU A 145 -13.21 -14.06 -10.27
N MET A 146 -12.87 -14.89 -9.28
CA MET A 146 -12.86 -16.35 -9.38
C MET A 146 -13.58 -16.96 -8.19
N GLU A 147 -14.04 -18.20 -8.34
CA GLU A 147 -14.63 -19.04 -7.28
C GLU A 147 -13.78 -20.28 -7.10
N VAL A 148 -13.41 -20.59 -5.86
CA VAL A 148 -12.70 -21.82 -5.52
C VAL A 148 -13.60 -23.03 -5.74
N ILE A 149 -13.17 -24.00 -6.58
CA ILE A 149 -13.90 -25.23 -6.87
C ILE A 149 -13.26 -26.47 -6.28
N SER A 150 -11.96 -26.45 -6.02
CA SER A 150 -11.27 -27.47 -5.21
C SER A 150 -9.98 -26.93 -4.64
N VAL A 151 -9.49 -27.57 -3.57
CA VAL A 151 -8.21 -27.24 -2.92
C VAL A 151 -7.46 -28.54 -2.69
N THR A 152 -6.14 -28.52 -2.95
CA THR A 152 -5.20 -29.62 -2.65
C THR A 152 -4.13 -29.11 -1.68
N GLU A 153 -3.10 -29.90 -1.42
CA GLU A 153 -1.96 -29.49 -0.58
C GLU A 153 -1.19 -28.28 -1.14
N THR A 154 -1.19 -28.14 -2.48
CA THR A 154 -0.41 -27.09 -3.17
C THR A 154 -1.23 -26.17 -4.05
N ASP A 155 -2.44 -26.57 -4.45
CA ASP A 155 -3.20 -25.90 -5.49
C ASP A 155 -4.59 -25.47 -5.02
N ILE A 156 -4.97 -24.25 -5.39
CA ILE A 156 -6.31 -23.70 -5.30
C ILE A 156 -6.87 -23.63 -6.73
N VAL A 157 -7.75 -24.57 -7.05
CA VAL A 157 -8.38 -24.64 -8.37
C VAL A 157 -9.60 -23.71 -8.37
N CYS A 158 -9.62 -22.76 -9.29
CA CYS A 158 -10.66 -21.75 -9.37
C CYS A 158 -11.40 -21.81 -10.71
N ARG A 159 -12.67 -21.46 -10.69
CA ARG A 159 -13.45 -21.14 -11.88
C ARG A 159 -13.48 -19.63 -12.10
N VAL A 160 -13.07 -19.16 -13.26
CA VAL A 160 -13.09 -17.75 -13.64
C VAL A 160 -14.52 -17.29 -13.85
N LEU A 161 -14.98 -16.28 -13.13
CA LEU A 161 -16.36 -15.77 -13.19
C LEU A 161 -16.50 -14.63 -14.19
N ASN A 162 -15.48 -13.80 -14.33
CA ASN A 162 -15.36 -12.78 -15.37
C ASN A 162 -13.98 -12.89 -16.03
N GLY A 163 -13.89 -12.63 -17.31
CA GLY A 163 -12.63 -12.69 -18.05
C GLY A 163 -11.89 -11.35 -18.04
N GLY A 164 -10.60 -11.38 -18.39
CA GLY A 164 -9.77 -10.20 -18.53
C GLY A 164 -8.28 -10.53 -18.63
N ILE A 165 -7.47 -9.49 -18.87
CA ILE A 165 -6.01 -9.62 -18.94
C ILE A 165 -5.46 -9.41 -17.52
N ILE A 166 -4.60 -10.33 -17.07
CA ILE A 166 -3.81 -10.19 -15.86
C ILE A 166 -2.31 -10.20 -16.19
N SER A 167 -1.52 -9.44 -15.43
CA SER A 167 -0.07 -9.35 -15.57
C SER A 167 0.63 -9.75 -14.27
N ASN A 168 1.96 -9.79 -14.30
CA ASN A 168 2.80 -10.14 -13.16
C ASN A 168 2.48 -9.34 -11.90
N HIS A 169 2.65 -9.98 -10.75
CA HIS A 169 2.61 -9.38 -9.41
C HIS A 169 1.29 -8.69 -9.04
N LYS A 170 0.18 -9.06 -9.68
CA LYS A 170 -1.13 -8.52 -9.31
C LYS A 170 -1.56 -8.97 -7.92
N GLY A 171 -2.20 -8.05 -7.17
CA GLY A 171 -2.73 -8.30 -5.84
C GLY A 171 -3.84 -9.35 -5.86
N VAL A 172 -3.89 -10.15 -4.82
CA VAL A 172 -4.91 -11.18 -4.57
C VAL A 172 -5.65 -10.82 -3.29
N ASN A 173 -6.98 -10.68 -3.37
CA ASN A 173 -7.85 -10.47 -2.23
C ASN A 173 -8.80 -11.64 -2.07
N VAL A 174 -9.06 -12.06 -0.84
CA VAL A 174 -9.97 -13.16 -0.50
C VAL A 174 -11.00 -12.64 0.49
N PRO A 175 -12.09 -12.04 0.00
CA PRO A 175 -13.11 -11.46 0.88
C PRO A 175 -13.81 -12.52 1.73
N ASN A 176 -14.14 -12.14 2.97
CA ASN A 176 -14.85 -12.98 3.94
C ASN A 176 -14.11 -14.27 4.34
N VAL A 177 -12.79 -14.32 4.16
CA VAL A 177 -11.93 -15.40 4.65
C VAL A 177 -10.99 -14.84 5.70
N GLU A 178 -10.92 -15.50 6.85
CA GLU A 178 -9.96 -15.20 7.89
C GLU A 178 -8.61 -15.81 7.51
N LEU A 179 -7.65 -14.94 7.16
CA LEU A 179 -6.31 -15.36 6.80
C LEU A 179 -5.45 -15.55 8.05
N THR A 180 -4.73 -16.66 8.14
CA THR A 180 -3.79 -16.93 9.25
C THR A 180 -2.48 -16.16 9.12
N MET A 181 -2.31 -15.39 8.03
CA MET A 181 -1.18 -14.50 7.79
C MET A 181 -1.08 -13.44 8.90
N PRO A 182 0.08 -13.27 9.56
CA PRO A 182 0.30 -12.21 10.54
C PRO A 182 0.02 -10.83 9.94
N PHE A 183 -0.65 -9.97 10.71
CA PHE A 183 -0.96 -8.62 10.26
C PHE A 183 0.30 -7.74 10.18
N ILE A 184 1.17 -7.81 11.17
CA ILE A 184 2.46 -7.10 11.19
C ILE A 184 3.57 -8.06 10.77
N SER A 185 4.17 -7.83 9.62
CA SER A 185 5.41 -8.51 9.20
C SER A 185 6.61 -7.92 9.95
N GLU A 186 7.75 -8.64 9.95
CA GLU A 186 9.01 -8.08 10.47
C GLU A 186 9.38 -6.77 9.76
N LYS A 187 9.15 -6.71 8.45
CA LYS A 187 9.37 -5.47 7.69
C LYS A 187 8.47 -4.34 8.18
N ASP A 188 7.17 -4.56 8.33
CA ASP A 188 6.24 -3.53 8.81
C ASP A 188 6.60 -3.08 10.22
N TYR A 189 7.05 -3.99 11.09
CA TYR A 189 7.54 -3.65 12.42
C TYR A 189 8.74 -2.69 12.35
N GLN A 190 9.74 -3.00 11.53
CA GLN A 190 10.90 -2.14 11.33
C GLN A 190 10.54 -0.79 10.68
N ASP A 191 9.61 -0.79 9.74
CA ASP A 191 9.09 0.42 9.10
C ASP A 191 8.38 1.33 10.12
N ILE A 192 7.59 0.76 11.04
CA ILE A 192 6.93 1.51 12.12
C ILE A 192 7.96 2.12 13.08
N LEU A 193 8.99 1.35 13.48
CA LEU A 193 10.07 1.86 14.32
C LEU A 193 10.81 3.02 13.63
N PHE A 194 11.11 2.88 12.35
CA PHE A 194 11.69 3.95 11.55
C PHE A 194 10.76 5.17 11.49
N GLY A 195 9.45 4.96 11.34
CA GLY A 195 8.46 6.03 11.39
C GLY A 195 8.46 6.80 12.70
N ILE A 196 8.60 6.10 13.83
CA ILE A 196 8.75 6.72 15.16
C ILE A 196 10.02 7.57 15.22
N GLU A 197 11.17 7.01 14.80
CA GLU A 197 12.46 7.72 14.73
C GLU A 197 12.36 8.98 13.86
N GLN A 198 11.66 8.86 12.72
CA GLN A 198 11.50 9.94 11.78
C GLN A 198 10.31 10.87 12.06
N ASP A 199 9.67 10.77 13.22
CA ASP A 199 8.66 11.73 13.69
C ASP A 199 7.47 11.88 12.71
N PHE A 200 6.94 10.74 12.25
CA PHE A 200 5.72 10.72 11.44
C PHE A 200 4.50 11.14 12.27
N ASP A 201 3.52 11.72 11.60
CA ASP A 201 2.26 12.19 12.23
C ASP A 201 1.17 11.11 12.18
N PHE A 202 1.13 10.31 11.09
CA PHE A 202 0.10 9.30 10.83
C PHE A 202 0.70 7.99 10.33
N ILE A 203 -0.02 6.88 10.61
CA ILE A 203 0.15 5.58 9.97
C ILE A 203 -1.13 5.23 9.20
N ALA A 204 -0.98 4.92 7.91
CA ALA A 204 -2.00 4.20 7.16
C ALA A 204 -1.69 2.71 7.27
N ALA A 205 -2.55 2.00 8.01
CA ALA A 205 -2.41 0.57 8.25
C ALA A 205 -3.04 -0.23 7.11
N SER A 206 -2.23 -0.60 6.12
CA SER A 206 -2.69 -1.34 4.94
C SER A 206 -3.22 -2.72 5.31
N PHE A 207 -4.31 -3.13 4.66
CA PHE A 207 -4.96 -4.43 4.85
C PHE A 207 -5.45 -4.71 6.27
N THR A 208 -5.84 -3.70 7.03
CA THR A 208 -6.49 -3.88 8.35
C THR A 208 -7.76 -4.70 8.21
N ARG A 209 -7.88 -5.79 8.98
CA ARG A 209 -9.00 -6.74 8.95
C ARG A 209 -9.85 -6.68 10.22
N THR A 210 -9.20 -6.46 11.36
CA THR A 210 -9.82 -6.56 12.68
C THR A 210 -9.42 -5.40 13.59
N ALA A 211 -10.13 -5.23 14.70
CA ALA A 211 -9.76 -4.28 15.74
C ALA A 211 -8.40 -4.64 16.40
N ASP A 212 -8.09 -5.96 16.47
CA ASP A 212 -6.83 -6.43 17.05
C ASP A 212 -5.62 -6.00 16.21
N ASP A 213 -5.74 -5.95 14.88
CA ASP A 213 -4.70 -5.45 13.99
C ASP A 213 -4.31 -4.00 14.38
N ILE A 214 -5.29 -3.15 14.66
CA ILE A 214 -5.04 -1.77 15.12
C ILE A 214 -4.43 -1.74 16.53
N LEU A 215 -4.87 -2.65 17.41
CA LEU A 215 -4.31 -2.74 18.75
C LEU A 215 -2.84 -3.18 18.74
N GLN A 216 -2.43 -4.03 17.80
CA GLN A 216 -1.03 -4.43 17.61
C GLN A 216 -0.17 -3.20 17.24
N ILE A 217 -0.58 -2.36 16.28
CA ILE A 217 0.14 -1.11 15.96
C ILE A 217 0.20 -0.20 17.18
N LYS A 218 -0.93 0.04 17.85
CA LYS A 218 -0.97 0.88 19.06
C LYS A 218 -0.08 0.35 20.18
N LYS A 219 0.09 -0.96 20.29
CA LYS A 219 1.02 -1.58 21.23
C LYS A 219 2.46 -1.22 20.87
N ILE A 220 2.86 -1.41 19.61
CA ILE A 220 4.22 -1.05 19.12
C ILE A 220 4.51 0.43 19.43
N LEU A 221 3.60 1.33 19.11
CA LEU A 221 3.77 2.76 19.37
C LEU A 221 3.98 3.06 20.85
N ARG A 222 3.16 2.49 21.74
CA ARG A 222 3.26 2.68 23.19
C ARG A 222 4.57 2.14 23.77
N GLU A 223 4.97 0.93 23.37
CA GLU A 223 6.20 0.28 23.84
C GLU A 223 7.45 1.05 23.42
N ASN A 224 7.38 1.83 22.34
CA ASN A 224 8.45 2.69 21.86
C ASN A 224 8.25 4.19 22.20
N GLY A 225 7.42 4.50 23.21
CA GLY A 225 7.24 5.84 23.74
C GLY A 225 6.60 6.85 22.80
N CYS A 226 5.94 6.39 21.72
CA CYS A 226 5.27 7.26 20.76
C CYS A 226 3.81 7.48 21.16
N SER A 227 3.47 8.71 21.54
CA SER A 227 2.09 9.11 21.88
C SER A 227 1.43 9.99 20.83
N ARG A 228 2.17 10.41 19.80
CA ARG A 228 1.71 11.41 18.81
C ARG A 228 1.16 10.79 17.53
N MET A 229 1.64 9.63 17.14
CA MET A 229 1.26 8.99 15.89
C MET A 229 -0.15 8.37 15.99
N CYS A 230 -1.02 8.67 15.02
CA CYS A 230 -2.41 8.20 14.97
C CYS A 230 -2.66 7.30 13.77
#